data_3019ebb11e10938fe18a30fc43c6b1b0
#
_entry.id   3019ebb11e10938fe18a30fc43c6b1b0
#
_cell.length_a   1.000
_cell.length_b   1.000
_cell.length_c   1.000
_cell.angle_alpha   90.00
_cell.angle_beta   90.00
_cell.angle_gamma   90.00
#
_symmetry.space_group_name_H-M   'P 1'
#
loop_
_entity.id
_entity.type
_entity.pdbx_description
1 polymer ?
#
loop_
_entity_poly.entity_id
_entity_poly.type
_entity_poly.pdbx_seq_one_letter_code
_entity_poly.pdbx_strand_id
1 'polypeptide(L)'
;MKDVHISAGFPTGSAGEISLVDDVYVILPKPEPVPEWFFAALQENFGGAGVPREYAFHVRVVSGKDQSVRLRFPFTATNGSGYMDPPYWIRRDGVWCQETEFDTVFEARKYAEVTVAIGTGETVQVANKPYPLPKSIYTEIDELVRWHPFMSSTVYGETADGRPLVAL
;
A
#
# COMPACT_ATOMS: atom_id res chain seq x y z
N MET A 1 -3.57 4.20 27.62
CA MET A 1 -3.42 4.68 26.23
C MET A 1 -2.41 3.78 25.57
N LYS A 2 -2.73 3.17 24.43
CA LYS A 2 -1.76 2.35 23.69
C LYS A 2 -0.71 3.28 23.09
N ASP A 3 0.57 3.04 23.41
CA ASP A 3 1.71 3.78 22.85
C ASP A 3 1.98 3.37 21.39
N VAL A 4 0.93 3.29 20.57
CA VAL A 4 1.00 2.94 19.16
C VAL A 4 0.54 4.13 18.33
N HIS A 5 1.37 4.52 17.38
CA HIS A 5 1.05 5.51 16.38
C HIS A 5 1.02 4.87 15.00
N ILE A 6 -0.10 5.01 14.28
CA ILE A 6 -0.25 4.55 12.91
C ILE A 6 -0.46 5.76 12.01
N SER A 7 0.26 5.84 10.91
CA SER A 7 0.16 6.95 9.97
C SER A 7 0.40 6.50 8.52
N ALA A 8 -0.16 7.27 7.58
CA ALA A 8 0.10 7.18 6.15
C ALA A 8 0.74 8.47 5.60
N GLY A 9 1.14 9.40 6.47
CA GLY A 9 1.72 10.70 6.09
C GLY A 9 3.20 10.60 5.67
N PHE A 10 3.52 9.76 4.69
CA PHE A 10 4.88 9.62 4.12
C PHE A 10 4.76 9.34 2.60
N PRO A 11 5.85 9.48 1.81
CA PRO A 11 5.78 9.54 0.34
C PRO A 11 5.05 8.39 -0.37
N THR A 12 5.09 7.17 0.19
CA THR A 12 4.37 6.01 -0.35
C THR A 12 3.18 5.60 0.51
N GLY A 13 2.87 6.38 1.56
CA GLY A 13 1.78 6.10 2.48
C GLY A 13 0.43 6.25 1.82
N SER A 14 -0.46 5.30 2.06
CA SER A 14 -1.83 5.31 1.58
C SER A 14 -2.74 4.69 2.63
N ALA A 15 -3.59 5.49 3.20
CA ALA A 15 -4.73 5.08 4.01
C ALA A 15 -5.74 6.22 4.04
N GLY A 16 -7.01 5.88 4.17
CA GLY A 16 -8.07 6.80 4.51
C GLY A 16 -8.10 7.06 6.02
N GLU A 17 -9.26 6.88 6.63
CA GLU A 17 -9.41 6.99 8.08
C GLU A 17 -8.73 5.82 8.81
N ILE A 18 -8.07 6.14 9.92
CA ILE A 18 -7.48 5.16 10.84
C ILE A 18 -8.14 5.36 12.20
N SER A 19 -8.83 4.34 12.68
CA SER A 19 -9.55 4.37 13.96
C SER A 19 -9.19 3.17 14.84
N LEU A 20 -9.37 3.29 16.15
CA LEU A 20 -9.17 2.20 17.11
C LEU A 20 -10.53 1.73 17.63
N VAL A 21 -10.88 0.47 17.35
CA VAL A 21 -12.15 -0.16 17.76
C VAL A 21 -11.82 -1.51 18.41
N ASP A 22 -12.25 -1.72 19.63
CA ASP A 22 -12.06 -2.98 20.38
C ASP A 22 -10.64 -3.54 20.32
N ASP A 23 -9.66 -2.65 20.56
CA ASP A 23 -8.23 -2.98 20.51
C ASP A 23 -7.67 -3.37 19.13
N VAL A 24 -8.40 -3.10 18.06
CA VAL A 24 -7.99 -3.30 16.68
C VAL A 24 -7.94 -1.96 15.95
N TYR A 25 -6.85 -1.68 15.26
CA TYR A 25 -6.77 -0.51 14.39
C TYR A 25 -7.46 -0.82 13.07
N VAL A 26 -8.58 -0.17 12.84
CA VAL A 26 -9.33 -0.25 11.58
C VAL A 26 -8.78 0.80 10.63
N ILE A 27 -8.33 0.35 9.47
CA ILE A 27 -7.68 1.19 8.45
C ILE A 27 -8.55 1.12 7.19
N LEU A 28 -9.20 2.24 6.88
CA LEU A 28 -9.95 2.35 5.62
C LEU A 28 -9.00 2.65 4.48
N PRO A 29 -9.20 2.07 3.29
CA PRO A 29 -8.43 2.43 2.12
C PRO A 29 -8.74 3.88 1.71
N LYS A 30 -7.75 4.56 1.14
CA LYS A 30 -7.94 5.88 0.55
C LYS A 30 -8.43 5.71 -0.87
N PRO A 31 -9.55 6.36 -1.24
CA PRO A 31 -9.98 6.38 -2.64
C PRO A 31 -8.90 7.01 -3.53
N GLU A 32 -8.52 6.33 -4.59
CA GLU A 32 -7.63 6.90 -5.60
C GLU A 32 -8.40 7.93 -6.45
N PRO A 33 -7.83 9.11 -6.70
CA PRO A 33 -8.42 10.07 -7.61
C PRO A 33 -8.33 9.52 -9.05
N VAL A 34 -9.43 8.97 -9.52
CA VAL A 34 -9.56 8.52 -10.91
C VAL A 34 -10.14 9.67 -11.74
N PRO A 35 -9.48 10.12 -12.83
CA PRO A 35 -10.04 11.12 -13.72
C PRO A 35 -11.42 10.72 -14.23
N GLU A 36 -12.34 11.67 -14.26
CA GLU A 36 -13.75 11.40 -14.61
C GLU A 36 -13.90 10.76 -15.99
N TRP A 37 -13.12 11.20 -16.98
CA TRP A 37 -13.12 10.64 -18.33
C TRP A 37 -12.68 9.17 -18.34
N PHE A 38 -11.70 8.79 -17.52
CA PHE A 38 -11.23 7.42 -17.40
C PHE A 38 -12.27 6.54 -16.71
N PHE A 39 -12.93 7.09 -15.69
CA PHE A 39 -14.01 6.40 -14.99
C PHE A 39 -15.21 6.15 -15.91
N ALA A 40 -15.60 7.13 -16.72
CA ALA A 40 -16.67 6.99 -17.71
C ALA A 40 -16.34 5.90 -18.75
N ALA A 41 -15.11 5.89 -19.28
CA ALA A 41 -14.63 4.88 -20.22
C ALA A 41 -14.62 3.47 -19.61
N LEU A 42 -14.25 3.33 -18.34
CA LEU A 42 -14.30 2.05 -17.65
C LEU A 42 -15.74 1.57 -17.41
N GLN A 43 -16.65 2.46 -17.05
CA GLN A 43 -18.07 2.11 -16.90
C GLN A 43 -18.68 1.65 -18.22
N GLU A 44 -18.38 2.33 -19.32
CA GLU A 44 -18.87 1.99 -20.65
C GLU A 44 -18.35 0.62 -21.12
N ASN A 45 -17.08 0.32 -20.90
CA ASN A 45 -16.44 -0.90 -21.40
C ASN A 45 -16.64 -2.12 -20.50
N PHE A 46 -16.86 -1.93 -19.21
CA PHE A 46 -16.99 -3.02 -18.23
C PHE A 46 -18.39 -3.15 -17.61
N GLY A 47 -19.40 -2.56 -18.23
CA GLY A 47 -20.81 -2.81 -17.89
C GLY A 47 -21.27 -2.29 -16.53
N GLY A 48 -20.67 -1.22 -16.02
CA GLY A 48 -21.12 -0.56 -14.78
C GLY A 48 -20.83 -1.33 -13.48
N ALA A 49 -20.13 -2.45 -13.53
CA ALA A 49 -19.56 -3.05 -12.35
C ALA A 49 -18.61 -2.00 -11.74
N GLY A 50 -18.87 -1.57 -10.51
CA GLY A 50 -18.15 -0.49 -9.88
C GLY A 50 -16.65 -0.69 -10.00
N VAL A 51 -15.98 0.24 -10.67
CA VAL A 51 -14.52 0.24 -10.75
C VAL A 51 -14.01 0.46 -9.36
N PRO A 52 -13.24 -0.47 -8.80
CA PRO A 52 -12.70 -0.27 -7.47
C PRO A 52 -11.80 0.98 -7.48
N ARG A 53 -12.01 1.88 -6.55
CA ARG A 53 -11.23 3.11 -6.38
C ARG A 53 -10.27 3.05 -5.19
N GLU A 54 -10.30 1.94 -4.48
CA GLU A 54 -9.65 1.78 -3.19
C GLU A 54 -8.81 0.51 -3.20
N TYR A 55 -7.58 0.60 -3.71
CA TYR A 55 -6.78 -0.61 -3.95
C TYR A 55 -5.64 -0.81 -3.01
N ALA A 56 -5.16 0.26 -2.43
CA ALA A 56 -3.88 0.22 -1.77
C ALA A 56 -3.97 0.75 -0.37
N PHE A 57 -3.35 0.05 0.53
CA PHE A 57 -2.95 0.62 1.79
C PHE A 57 -1.44 0.47 1.98
N HIS A 58 -0.84 1.46 2.61
CA HIS A 58 0.54 1.46 3.06
C HIS A 58 0.63 2.33 4.29
N VAL A 59 0.80 1.72 5.43
CA VAL A 59 0.84 2.39 6.72
C VAL A 59 2.15 2.15 7.43
N ARG A 60 2.52 3.12 8.27
CA ARG A 60 3.64 3.03 9.20
C ARG A 60 3.07 2.84 10.60
N VAL A 61 3.60 1.87 11.32
CA VAL A 61 3.28 1.56 12.72
C VAL A 61 4.52 1.82 13.55
N VAL A 62 4.37 2.58 14.62
CA VAL A 62 5.43 2.86 15.61
C VAL A 62 4.89 2.52 16.98
N SER A 63 5.66 1.84 17.81
CA SER A 63 5.28 1.51 19.17
C SER A 63 6.26 2.04 20.21
N GLY A 64 5.74 2.57 21.29
CA GLY A 64 6.53 2.98 22.47
C GLY A 64 6.91 1.82 23.39
N LYS A 65 6.44 0.60 23.12
CA LYS A 65 6.73 -0.61 23.89
C LYS A 65 6.61 -1.85 23.03
N ASP A 66 7.16 -2.96 23.52
CA ASP A 66 7.01 -4.28 22.88
C ASP A 66 5.56 -4.74 22.97
N GLN A 67 4.93 -4.97 21.85
CA GLN A 67 3.56 -5.45 21.78
C GLN A 67 3.20 -6.01 20.40
N SER A 68 2.04 -6.70 20.34
CA SER A 68 1.39 -7.07 19.09
C SER A 68 0.30 -6.05 18.76
N VAL A 69 0.28 -5.58 17.53
CA VAL A 69 -0.67 -4.61 17.00
C VAL A 69 -1.55 -5.30 15.97
N ARG A 70 -2.87 -5.27 16.19
CA ARG A 70 -3.84 -5.82 15.23
C ARG A 70 -4.31 -4.72 14.30
N LEU A 71 -4.18 -4.96 12.99
CA LEU A 71 -4.59 -4.07 11.90
C LEU A 71 -5.70 -4.75 11.12
N ARG A 72 -6.83 -4.07 10.96
CA ARG A 72 -7.98 -4.55 10.21
C ARG A 72 -8.24 -3.67 9.00
N PHE A 73 -8.38 -4.30 7.85
CA PHE A 73 -8.66 -3.67 6.57
C PHE A 73 -10.03 -4.11 6.08
N PRO A 74 -11.09 -3.30 6.30
CA PRO A 74 -12.43 -3.62 5.84
C PRO A 74 -12.49 -3.69 4.31
N PHE A 75 -13.21 -4.68 3.78
CA PHE A 75 -13.58 -4.71 2.38
C PHE A 75 -14.79 -3.80 2.18
N THR A 76 -14.67 -2.79 1.36
CA THR A 76 -15.80 -1.97 0.95
C THR A 76 -16.42 -2.54 -0.33
N ALA A 77 -17.66 -2.19 -0.62
CA ALA A 77 -18.32 -2.67 -1.85
C ALA A 77 -17.62 -2.20 -3.13
N THR A 78 -16.75 -1.20 -3.01
CA THR A 78 -16.00 -0.58 -4.10
C THR A 78 -14.59 -1.14 -4.26
N ASN A 79 -14.01 -1.77 -3.24
CA ASN A 79 -12.77 -2.48 -3.39
C ASN A 79 -13.06 -3.93 -3.83
N GLY A 80 -12.65 -4.28 -5.02
CA GLY A 80 -12.72 -5.67 -5.47
C GLY A 80 -11.94 -6.56 -4.51
N SER A 81 -12.53 -7.67 -4.11
CA SER A 81 -11.96 -8.62 -3.14
C SER A 81 -10.53 -9.09 -3.46
N GLY A 82 -10.11 -9.04 -4.70
CA GLY A 82 -8.78 -9.50 -5.12
C GLY A 82 -7.61 -8.60 -4.76
N TYR A 83 -7.85 -7.38 -4.28
CA TYR A 83 -6.76 -6.43 -3.98
C TYR A 83 -6.39 -6.37 -2.50
N MET A 84 -7.28 -6.85 -1.65
CA MET A 84 -7.05 -6.89 -0.21
C MET A 84 -6.73 -8.30 0.29
N ASP A 85 -6.74 -9.27 -0.60
CA ASP A 85 -6.39 -10.65 -0.27
C ASP A 85 -4.89 -10.74 0.08
N PRO A 86 -4.51 -11.54 1.09
CA PRO A 86 -3.09 -11.81 1.37
C PRO A 86 -2.41 -12.36 0.09
N PRO A 87 -1.12 -12.15 0.00
CA PRO A 87 -0.17 -11.83 1.06
C PRO A 87 -0.05 -10.33 1.34
N TYR A 88 0.23 -10.00 2.60
CA TYR A 88 0.68 -8.67 2.99
C TYR A 88 2.20 -8.61 3.04
N TRP A 89 2.70 -7.39 2.94
CA TRP A 89 4.12 -7.13 3.00
C TRP A 89 4.43 -6.31 4.24
N ILE A 90 5.44 -6.73 4.98
CA ILE A 90 5.93 -6.03 6.16
C ILE A 90 7.36 -5.60 5.90
N ARG A 91 7.65 -4.32 6.14
CA ARG A 91 8.99 -3.75 6.02
C ARG A 91 9.57 -3.51 7.39
N ARG A 92 10.73 -4.11 7.65
CA ARG A 92 11.57 -3.90 8.82
C ARG A 92 12.98 -3.57 8.36
N ASP A 93 13.63 -2.61 8.98
CA ASP A 93 15.03 -2.22 8.67
C ASP A 93 15.30 -2.00 7.17
N GLY A 94 14.31 -1.48 6.46
CA GLY A 94 14.43 -1.21 5.03
C GLY A 94 14.11 -2.39 4.11
N VAL A 95 13.93 -3.60 4.65
CA VAL A 95 13.69 -4.82 3.87
C VAL A 95 12.20 -5.17 3.88
N TRP A 96 11.64 -5.44 2.69
CA TRP A 96 10.29 -5.97 2.55
C TRP A 96 10.29 -7.49 2.62
N CYS A 97 9.51 -8.04 3.53
CA CYS A 97 9.23 -9.46 3.62
C CYS A 97 7.74 -9.69 3.38
N GLN A 98 7.44 -10.73 2.60
CA GLN A 98 6.06 -11.19 2.45
C GLN A 98 5.67 -11.94 3.72
N GLU A 99 4.58 -11.54 4.32
CA GLU A 99 4.01 -12.25 5.46
C GLU A 99 3.14 -13.39 4.95
N THR A 100 3.46 -14.61 5.30
CA THR A 100 2.75 -15.83 4.87
C THR A 100 1.95 -16.47 5.99
N GLU A 101 2.19 -16.09 7.25
CA GLU A 101 1.47 -16.60 8.41
C GLU A 101 0.51 -15.52 8.91
N PHE A 102 -0.72 -15.57 8.44
CA PHE A 102 -1.77 -14.65 8.86
C PHE A 102 -2.78 -15.34 9.74
N ASP A 103 -3.13 -14.69 10.84
CA ASP A 103 -4.45 -14.86 11.44
C ASP A 103 -5.46 -14.03 10.63
N THR A 104 -5.71 -14.44 9.41
CA THR A 104 -6.68 -13.75 8.57
C THR A 104 -8.05 -14.32 8.85
N VAL A 105 -8.86 -13.56 9.55
CA VAL A 105 -10.27 -13.89 9.74
C VAL A 105 -11.03 -13.42 8.51
N PHE A 106 -11.15 -14.28 7.53
CA PHE A 106 -12.05 -14.09 6.40
C PHE A 106 -13.49 -14.43 6.79
N GLU A 107 -14.07 -13.68 7.68
CA GLU A 107 -15.49 -13.84 7.96
C GLU A 107 -16.30 -13.20 6.84
N ALA A 108 -16.80 -13.99 5.91
CA ALA A 108 -17.68 -13.60 4.82
C ALA A 108 -17.13 -12.46 3.94
N ARG A 109 -15.81 -12.37 3.74
CA ARG A 109 -15.15 -11.32 2.96
C ARG A 109 -15.42 -9.89 3.44
N LYS A 110 -15.60 -9.71 4.73
CA LYS A 110 -15.88 -8.37 5.28
C LYS A 110 -14.62 -7.59 5.61
N TYR A 111 -13.56 -8.26 6.00
CA TYR A 111 -12.27 -7.63 6.32
C TYR A 111 -11.11 -8.63 6.28
N ALA A 112 -9.93 -8.11 6.12
CA ALA A 112 -8.68 -8.80 6.41
C ALA A 112 -8.09 -8.26 7.70
N GLU A 113 -7.45 -9.11 8.50
CA GLU A 113 -6.79 -8.72 9.73
C GLU A 113 -5.37 -9.29 9.76
N VAL A 114 -4.41 -8.46 10.14
CA VAL A 114 -3.02 -8.87 10.31
C VAL A 114 -2.53 -8.47 11.70
N THR A 115 -1.80 -9.35 12.37
CA THR A 115 -1.16 -9.07 13.64
C THR A 115 0.32 -8.83 13.42
N VAL A 116 0.81 -7.67 13.84
CA VAL A 116 2.19 -7.25 13.69
C VAL A 116 2.84 -7.17 15.05
N ALA A 117 3.82 -8.04 15.32
CA ALA A 117 4.69 -7.88 16.48
C ALA A 117 5.63 -6.70 16.25
N ILE A 118 5.74 -5.81 17.21
CA ILE A 118 6.57 -4.60 17.11
C ILE A 118 7.30 -4.34 18.43
N GLY A 119 8.58 -4.05 18.33
CA GLY A 119 9.44 -3.71 19.46
C GLY A 119 9.32 -2.26 19.89
N THR A 120 9.85 -1.96 21.07
CA THR A 120 9.93 -0.61 21.61
C THR A 120 10.73 0.31 20.68
N GLY A 121 10.11 1.39 20.22
CA GLY A 121 10.74 2.36 19.31
C GLY A 121 10.93 1.86 17.89
N GLU A 122 10.54 0.63 17.58
CA GLU A 122 10.59 0.09 16.23
C GLU A 122 9.59 0.79 15.32
N THR A 123 9.97 0.89 14.06
CA THR A 123 9.10 1.36 12.96
C THR A 123 8.89 0.24 11.97
N VAL A 124 7.65 -0.18 11.80
CA VAL A 124 7.25 -1.20 10.85
C VAL A 124 6.33 -0.56 9.79
N GLN A 125 6.52 -0.93 8.52
CA GLN A 125 5.57 -0.57 7.49
C GLN A 125 4.79 -1.81 7.04
N VAL A 126 3.49 -1.63 6.80
CA VAL A 126 2.59 -2.70 6.34
C VAL A 126 1.87 -2.22 5.09
N ALA A 127 1.91 -3.04 4.05
CA ALA A 127 1.27 -2.74 2.77
C ALA A 127 0.67 -4.00 2.14
N ASN A 128 -0.39 -3.84 1.34
CA ASN A 128 -0.84 -4.93 0.47
C ASN A 128 0.05 -5.08 -0.77
N LYS A 129 0.78 -4.04 -1.13
CA LYS A 129 1.84 -4.07 -2.16
C LYS A 129 3.01 -3.20 -1.72
N PRO A 130 4.25 -3.67 -1.83
CA PRO A 130 5.41 -2.81 -1.61
C PRO A 130 5.52 -1.81 -2.76
N TYR A 131 5.57 -0.53 -2.39
CA TYR A 131 5.80 0.55 -3.35
C TYR A 131 7.26 0.98 -3.26
N PRO A 132 8.04 0.84 -4.33
CA PRO A 132 9.36 1.42 -4.38
C PRO A 132 9.26 2.96 -4.33
N LEU A 133 10.22 3.59 -3.68
CA LEU A 133 10.34 5.04 -3.75
C LEU A 133 10.77 5.43 -5.18
N PRO A 134 10.26 6.53 -5.75
CA PRO A 134 10.67 7.00 -7.09
C PRO A 134 12.19 7.07 -7.25
N LYS A 135 12.90 7.53 -6.22
CA LYS A 135 14.37 7.59 -6.24
C LYS A 135 15.03 6.23 -6.39
N SER A 136 14.49 5.16 -5.79
CA SER A 136 15.04 3.81 -5.96
C SER A 136 14.78 3.27 -7.35
N ILE A 137 13.62 3.58 -7.94
CA ILE A 137 13.31 3.20 -9.33
C ILE A 137 14.31 3.80 -10.30
N TYR A 138 14.61 5.09 -10.18
CA TYR A 138 15.60 5.74 -11.06
C TYR A 138 17.00 5.16 -10.88
N THR A 139 17.39 4.84 -9.64
CA THR A 139 18.67 4.18 -9.38
C THR A 139 18.73 2.80 -10.03
N GLU A 140 17.66 2.02 -9.93
CA GLU A 140 17.57 0.71 -10.58
C GLU A 140 17.62 0.81 -12.11
N ILE A 141 16.95 1.81 -12.70
CA ILE A 141 17.02 2.09 -14.14
C ILE A 141 18.45 2.43 -14.57
N ASP A 142 19.13 3.31 -13.83
CA ASP A 142 20.52 3.70 -14.12
C ASP A 142 21.48 2.50 -14.01
N GLU A 143 21.27 1.62 -13.05
CA GLU A 143 22.02 0.37 -12.90
C GLU A 143 21.77 -0.59 -14.06
N LEU A 144 20.51 -0.79 -14.47
CA LEU A 144 20.16 -1.64 -15.61
C LEU A 144 20.83 -1.15 -16.90
N VAL A 145 20.77 0.14 -17.19
CA VAL A 145 21.42 0.74 -18.36
C VAL A 145 22.94 0.58 -18.29
N ARG A 146 23.54 0.72 -17.12
CA ARG A 146 24.98 0.55 -16.91
C ARG A 146 25.45 -0.89 -17.20
N TRP A 147 24.70 -1.87 -16.77
CA TRP A 147 25.08 -3.27 -16.88
C TRP A 147 24.67 -3.93 -18.21
N HIS A 148 23.77 -3.29 -18.95
CA HIS A 148 23.26 -3.85 -20.21
C HIS A 148 23.49 -2.86 -21.37
N PRO A 149 24.61 -2.97 -22.09
CA PRO A 149 25.00 -2.00 -23.13
C PRO A 149 24.04 -1.91 -24.34
N PHE A 150 23.07 -2.84 -24.43
CA PHE A 150 21.99 -2.78 -25.42
C PHE A 150 20.74 -2.03 -24.92
N MET A 151 20.73 -1.59 -23.66
CA MET A 151 19.64 -0.80 -23.07
C MET A 151 20.02 0.69 -23.05
N SER A 152 19.02 1.51 -23.24
CA SER A 152 19.12 2.96 -23.04
C SER A 152 17.89 3.48 -22.34
N SER A 153 18.01 4.55 -21.60
CA SER A 153 16.87 5.22 -20.98
C SER A 153 16.62 6.58 -21.64
N THR A 154 15.35 6.96 -21.75
CA THR A 154 14.93 8.24 -22.28
C THR A 154 13.82 8.83 -21.42
N VAL A 155 13.98 10.11 -21.07
CA VAL A 155 12.90 10.88 -20.44
C VAL A 155 11.94 11.34 -21.55
N TYR A 156 10.69 10.90 -21.51
CA TYR A 156 9.68 11.24 -22.52
C TYR A 156 8.62 12.21 -22.01
N GLY A 157 8.67 12.60 -20.74
CA GLY A 157 7.74 13.54 -20.14
C GLY A 157 7.94 13.67 -18.63
N GLU A 158 7.02 14.37 -18.01
CA GLU A 158 6.97 14.56 -16.56
C GLU A 158 5.56 14.32 -16.02
N THR A 159 5.49 13.87 -14.76
CA THR A 159 4.21 13.79 -14.03
C THR A 159 3.74 15.21 -13.65
N ALA A 160 2.47 15.31 -13.17
CA ALA A 160 1.95 16.57 -12.63
C ALA A 160 2.79 17.15 -11.47
N ASP A 161 3.54 16.30 -10.77
CA ASP A 161 4.45 16.69 -9.68
C ASP A 161 5.89 16.96 -10.17
N GLY A 162 6.12 17.07 -11.48
CA GLY A 162 7.43 17.34 -12.06
C GLY A 162 8.42 16.17 -11.97
N ARG A 163 7.96 14.93 -11.81
CA ARG A 163 8.83 13.75 -11.80
C ARG A 163 9.02 13.24 -13.22
N PRO A 164 10.26 12.91 -13.64
CA PRO A 164 10.51 12.41 -14.97
C PRO A 164 9.79 11.07 -15.23
N LEU A 165 9.21 10.94 -16.40
CA LEU A 165 8.69 9.69 -16.95
C LEU A 165 9.79 9.09 -17.83
N VAL A 166 10.35 7.95 -17.39
CA VAL A 166 11.48 7.30 -18.04
C VAL A 166 11.02 6.04 -18.74
N ALA A 167 11.44 5.87 -20.00
CA ALA A 167 11.32 4.62 -20.74
C ALA A 167 12.71 3.96 -20.86
N LEU A 168 12.73 2.63 -20.88
CA LEU A 168 13.87 1.77 -21.18
C LEU A 168 13.76 1.20 -22.57
#